data_87243e35820d0ecbf189003242385388
#
_entry.id   87243e35820d0ecbf189003242385388
#
_cell.length_a   1.000
_cell.length_b   1.000
_cell.length_c   1.000
_cell.angle_alpha   90.00
_cell.angle_beta   90.00
_cell.angle_gamma   90.00
#
_symmetry.space_group_name_H-M   'P 1'
#
loop_
_entity.id
_entity.type
_entity.pdbx_description
1 polymer ?
#
loop_
_entity_poly.entity_id
_entity_poly.type
_entity_poly.pdbx_seq_one_letter_code
_entity_poly.pdbx_strand_id
1 'polypeptide(L)'
;VTPPTIPKVTAFITRDDHLLVFRKPFHPGTGTQLPAGTVEPGETPEVAVLREAEEETGHSGYAVRALLTHRLDDMRVYGRDELHDRWSFHLIAPAGLPAIWRHGESDPSSGPDSYIAFDFFWIPLSDAADHLRAENHPALQHLC
;
A
#
# COMPACT_ATOMS: atom_id res chain seq x y z
N VAL A 1 -22.19 -8.00 -18.15
CA VAL A 1 -21.70 -8.75 -16.98
C VAL A 1 -20.95 -7.79 -16.06
N THR A 2 -21.31 -7.79 -14.78
CA THR A 2 -20.64 -6.96 -13.79
C THR A 2 -19.24 -7.50 -13.50
N PRO A 3 -18.19 -6.67 -13.52
CA PRO A 3 -16.85 -7.12 -13.17
C PRO A 3 -16.80 -7.63 -11.72
N PRO A 4 -15.89 -8.57 -11.40
CA PRO A 4 -15.72 -9.01 -10.03
C PRO A 4 -15.24 -7.87 -9.14
N THR A 5 -15.72 -7.86 -7.90
CA THR A 5 -15.29 -6.90 -6.87
C THR A 5 -14.28 -7.57 -5.95
N ILE A 6 -13.11 -6.97 -5.83
CA ILE A 6 -12.00 -7.49 -5.04
C ILE A 6 -11.76 -6.59 -3.85
N PRO A 7 -11.80 -7.11 -2.60
CA PRO A 7 -11.53 -6.29 -1.43
C PRO A 7 -10.02 -6.02 -1.29
N LYS A 8 -9.66 -4.74 -1.19
CA LYS A 8 -8.28 -4.27 -1.13
C LYS A 8 -8.04 -3.36 0.06
N VAL A 9 -6.81 -3.34 0.53
CA VAL A 9 -6.37 -2.41 1.57
C VAL A 9 -5.12 -1.67 1.12
N THR A 10 -4.98 -0.44 1.61
CA THR A 10 -3.79 0.39 1.40
C THR A 10 -3.35 0.97 2.74
N ALA A 11 -2.05 0.91 3.01
CA ALA A 11 -1.47 1.40 4.25
C ALA A 11 -0.77 2.74 4.03
N PHE A 12 -1.25 3.77 4.72
CA PHE A 12 -0.59 5.07 4.83
C PHE A 12 0.18 5.06 6.15
N ILE A 13 1.45 4.69 6.09
CA ILE A 13 2.30 4.52 7.27
C ILE A 13 3.06 5.81 7.52
N THR A 14 2.86 6.42 8.67
CA THR A 14 3.52 7.67 9.01
C THR A 14 4.48 7.52 10.19
N ARG A 15 5.51 8.35 10.15
CA ARG A 15 6.40 8.63 11.27
C ARG A 15 6.63 10.13 11.28
N ASP A 16 6.18 10.80 12.34
CA ASP A 16 6.14 12.26 12.40
C ASP A 16 5.37 12.82 11.20
N ASP A 17 5.94 13.72 10.43
CA ASP A 17 5.33 14.31 9.24
C ASP A 17 5.80 13.66 7.94
N HIS A 18 6.27 12.41 8.00
CA HIS A 18 6.74 11.65 6.85
C HIS A 18 5.88 10.43 6.57
N LEU A 19 5.74 10.10 5.30
CA LEU A 19 4.99 8.96 4.79
C LEU A 19 5.94 7.93 4.20
N LEU A 20 5.74 6.67 4.58
CA LEU A 20 6.52 5.55 4.03
C LEU A 20 6.01 5.19 2.65
N VAL A 21 6.91 5.18 1.69
CA VAL A 21 6.62 4.79 0.30
C VAL A 21 7.72 3.86 -0.19
N PHE A 22 7.49 3.24 -1.35
CA PHE A 22 8.51 2.43 -2.00
C PHE A 22 8.48 2.59 -3.51
N ARG A 23 9.59 2.21 -4.14
CA ARG A 23 9.70 2.04 -5.58
C ARG A 23 10.20 0.64 -5.88
N LYS A 24 9.80 0.12 -7.02
CA LYS A 24 10.31 -1.15 -7.54
C LYS A 24 11.49 -0.82 -8.45
N PRO A 25 12.74 -1.03 -8.02
CA PRO A 25 13.91 -0.56 -8.78
C PRO A 25 14.05 -1.22 -10.15
N PHE A 26 13.50 -2.44 -10.31
CA PHE A 26 13.56 -3.17 -11.58
C PHE A 26 12.28 -3.00 -12.40
N HIS A 27 11.34 -2.18 -11.95
CA HIS A 27 10.08 -1.87 -12.63
C HIS A 27 9.80 -0.37 -12.51
N PRO A 28 10.65 0.51 -13.10
CA PRO A 28 10.57 1.96 -12.85
C PRO A 28 9.26 2.60 -13.31
N GLY A 29 8.57 1.99 -14.27
CA GLY A 29 7.28 2.51 -14.75
C GLY A 29 6.15 2.42 -13.74
N THR A 30 6.32 1.71 -12.61
CA THR A 30 5.29 1.59 -11.58
C THR A 30 5.24 2.78 -10.61
N GLY A 31 6.28 3.64 -10.62
CA GLY A 31 6.33 4.85 -9.81
C GLY A 31 6.43 4.63 -8.30
N THR A 32 6.07 5.66 -7.55
CA THR A 32 6.06 5.64 -6.08
C THR A 32 4.77 5.02 -5.59
N GLN A 33 4.88 4.04 -4.68
CA GLN A 33 3.76 3.23 -4.22
C GLN A 33 3.67 3.16 -2.70
N LEU A 34 2.47 2.79 -2.22
CA LEU A 34 2.17 2.52 -0.82
C LEU A 34 2.00 1.02 -0.62
N PRO A 35 2.32 0.48 0.56
CA PRO A 35 1.99 -0.91 0.87
C PRO A 35 0.50 -1.16 0.71
N ALA A 36 0.15 -2.22 -0.01
CA ALA A 36 -1.22 -2.53 -0.35
C ALA A 36 -1.37 -4.03 -0.64
N GLY A 37 -2.59 -4.51 -0.62
CA GLY A 37 -2.85 -5.91 -0.97
C GLY A 37 -4.32 -6.27 -0.90
N THR A 38 -4.59 -7.55 -1.03
CA THR A 38 -5.95 -8.10 -1.05
C THR A 38 -6.35 -8.62 0.33
N VAL A 39 -7.58 -8.33 0.73
CA VAL A 39 -8.18 -8.91 1.93
C VAL A 39 -8.46 -10.38 1.66
N GLU A 40 -7.92 -11.26 2.49
CA GLU A 40 -8.14 -12.70 2.36
C GLU A 40 -9.47 -13.13 2.97
N PRO A 41 -10.04 -14.27 2.52
CA PRO A 41 -11.27 -14.79 3.13
C PRO A 41 -11.14 -14.94 4.64
N GLY A 42 -12.12 -14.43 5.38
CA GLY A 42 -12.13 -14.49 6.84
C GLY A 42 -11.36 -13.38 7.54
N GLU A 43 -10.60 -12.56 6.80
CA GLU A 43 -9.93 -11.39 7.38
C GLU A 43 -10.87 -10.19 7.44
N THR A 44 -10.70 -9.36 8.46
CA THR A 44 -11.23 -7.98 8.42
C THR A 44 -10.25 -7.11 7.65
N PRO A 45 -10.70 -5.96 7.10
CA PRO A 45 -9.78 -5.02 6.46
C PRO A 45 -8.64 -4.55 7.37
N GLU A 46 -8.90 -4.35 8.66
CA GLU A 46 -7.85 -3.96 9.63
C GLU A 46 -6.78 -5.02 9.79
N VAL A 47 -7.18 -6.29 9.90
CA VAL A 47 -6.22 -7.41 9.97
C VAL A 47 -5.42 -7.50 8.68
N ALA A 48 -6.10 -7.36 7.54
CA ALA A 48 -5.45 -7.43 6.23
C ALA A 48 -4.40 -6.34 6.04
N VAL A 49 -4.70 -5.09 6.43
CA VAL A 49 -3.76 -3.99 6.24
C VAL A 49 -2.51 -4.16 7.11
N LEU A 50 -2.66 -4.67 8.33
CA LEU A 50 -1.52 -4.96 9.19
C LEU A 50 -0.66 -6.10 8.63
N ARG A 51 -1.29 -7.17 8.14
CA ARG A 51 -0.58 -8.29 7.52
C ARG A 51 0.19 -7.83 6.28
N GLU A 52 -0.46 -7.06 5.39
CA GLU A 52 0.18 -6.56 4.17
C GLU A 52 1.35 -5.62 4.50
N ALA A 53 1.18 -4.74 5.49
CA ALA A 53 2.26 -3.85 5.91
C ALA A 53 3.47 -4.66 6.40
N GLU A 54 3.25 -5.71 7.20
CA GLU A 54 4.34 -6.56 7.70
C GLU A 54 5.00 -7.36 6.58
N GLU A 55 4.22 -7.96 5.69
CA GLU A 55 4.75 -8.77 4.59
C GLU A 55 5.57 -7.93 3.62
N GLU A 56 5.06 -6.77 3.21
CA GLU A 56 5.73 -5.95 2.21
C GLU A 56 6.95 -5.21 2.75
N THR A 57 6.89 -4.71 3.99
CA THR A 57 8.00 -3.95 4.56
C THR A 57 9.05 -4.83 5.23
N GLY A 58 8.69 -6.03 5.64
CA GLY A 58 9.55 -6.91 6.42
C GLY A 58 9.68 -6.52 7.88
N HIS A 59 8.88 -5.57 8.35
CA HIS A 59 8.88 -5.09 9.74
C HIS A 59 7.50 -5.24 10.35
N SER A 60 7.43 -5.38 11.67
CA SER A 60 6.19 -5.50 12.42
C SER A 60 6.04 -4.39 13.45
N GLY A 61 4.91 -4.34 14.14
CA GLY A 61 4.67 -3.38 15.21
C GLY A 61 3.89 -2.14 14.77
N TYR A 62 3.26 -2.19 13.60
CA TYR A 62 2.39 -1.10 13.14
C TYR A 62 1.11 -1.04 13.98
N ALA A 63 0.61 0.18 14.22
CA ALA A 63 -0.66 0.40 14.90
C ALA A 63 -1.64 1.09 13.95
N VAL A 64 -2.87 0.58 13.87
CA VAL A 64 -3.94 1.23 13.11
C VAL A 64 -4.39 2.47 13.88
N ARG A 65 -4.31 3.64 13.25
CA ARG A 65 -4.79 4.89 13.84
C ARG A 65 -6.20 5.23 13.39
N ALA A 66 -6.49 5.10 12.10
CA ALA A 66 -7.80 5.48 11.56
C ALA A 66 -8.04 4.86 10.19
N LEU A 67 -9.31 4.68 9.86
CA LEU A 67 -9.74 4.46 8.49
C LEU A 67 -9.83 5.83 7.81
N LEU A 68 -9.11 6.00 6.70
CA LEU A 68 -9.09 7.26 5.96
C LEU A 68 -10.23 7.32 4.93
N THR A 69 -10.34 6.29 4.11
CA THR A 69 -11.38 6.19 3.09
C THR A 69 -11.78 4.74 2.86
N HIS A 70 -13.03 4.56 2.42
CA HIS A 70 -13.53 3.31 1.89
C HIS A 70 -14.21 3.63 0.56
N ARG A 71 -13.64 3.15 -0.54
CA ARG A 71 -14.05 3.53 -1.90
C ARG A 71 -14.11 2.32 -2.82
N LEU A 72 -15.03 2.40 -3.77
CA LEU A 72 -15.09 1.46 -4.89
C LEU A 72 -14.36 2.09 -6.07
N ASP A 73 -13.23 1.51 -6.45
CA ASP A 73 -12.42 1.96 -7.59
C ASP A 73 -12.67 1.06 -8.80
N ASP A 74 -13.00 1.68 -9.92
CA ASP A 74 -13.20 0.97 -11.18
C ASP A 74 -11.85 0.84 -11.90
N MET A 75 -11.30 -0.37 -11.89
CA MET A 75 -9.98 -0.63 -12.46
C MET A 75 -10.01 -0.80 -13.98
N ARG A 76 -11.20 -0.79 -14.60
CA ARG A 76 -11.31 -0.88 -16.07
C ARG A 76 -10.66 0.31 -16.76
N VAL A 77 -10.58 1.47 -16.10
CA VAL A 77 -9.86 2.64 -16.63
C VAL A 77 -8.35 2.38 -16.78
N TYR A 78 -7.83 1.36 -16.09
CA TYR A 78 -6.42 0.93 -16.19
C TYR A 78 -6.28 -0.39 -16.98
N GLY A 79 -7.34 -0.82 -17.69
CA GLY A 79 -7.31 -2.03 -18.52
C GLY A 79 -7.54 -3.34 -17.77
N ARG A 80 -8.00 -3.28 -16.51
CA ARG A 80 -8.30 -4.47 -15.70
C ARG A 80 -9.79 -4.61 -15.51
N ASP A 81 -10.36 -5.77 -15.86
CA ASP A 81 -11.79 -6.01 -15.74
C ASP A 81 -12.17 -6.40 -14.31
N GLU A 82 -12.02 -5.45 -13.40
CA GLU A 82 -12.34 -5.66 -11.98
C GLU A 82 -12.65 -4.33 -11.29
N LEU A 83 -13.39 -4.42 -10.18
CA LEU A 83 -13.64 -3.32 -9.26
C LEU A 83 -12.85 -3.60 -7.98
N HIS A 84 -12.24 -2.58 -7.39
CA HIS A 84 -11.55 -2.70 -6.11
C HIS A 84 -12.37 -1.99 -5.04
N ASP A 85 -12.83 -2.76 -4.06
CA ASP A 85 -13.45 -2.25 -2.84
C ASP A 85 -12.32 -2.02 -1.85
N ARG A 86 -11.90 -0.75 -1.72
CA ARG A 86 -10.64 -0.40 -1.06
C ARG A 86 -10.85 0.34 0.24
N TRP A 87 -10.24 -0.19 1.30
CA TRP A 87 -10.10 0.48 2.59
C TRP A 87 -8.67 1.02 2.70
N SER A 88 -8.53 2.33 2.88
CA SER A 88 -7.22 2.97 3.11
C SER A 88 -7.11 3.37 4.57
N PHE A 89 -6.07 2.87 5.25
CA PHE A 89 -5.86 3.08 6.68
C PHE A 89 -4.63 3.92 6.94
N HIS A 90 -4.71 4.74 7.99
CA HIS A 90 -3.54 5.38 8.56
C HIS A 90 -2.94 4.45 9.61
N LEU A 91 -1.69 4.08 9.41
CA LEU A 91 -0.91 3.29 10.37
C LEU A 91 0.22 4.13 10.93
N ILE A 92 0.52 3.92 12.21
CA ILE A 92 1.68 4.54 12.86
C ILE A 92 2.83 3.53 12.82
N ALA A 93 4.00 4.00 12.38
CA ALA A 93 5.19 3.18 12.31
C ALA A 93 5.72 2.88 13.72
N PRO A 94 6.25 1.66 13.97
CA PRO A 94 6.95 1.38 15.20
C PRO A 94 8.25 2.18 15.27
N ALA A 95 8.78 2.34 16.48
CA ALA A 95 10.10 2.93 16.66
C ALA A 95 11.16 2.05 16.02
N GLY A 96 12.19 2.66 15.44
CA GLY A 96 13.34 1.95 14.94
C GLY A 96 13.30 1.49 13.49
N LEU A 97 12.30 1.88 12.71
CA LEU A 97 12.34 1.64 11.26
C LEU A 97 13.51 2.39 10.63
N PRO A 98 14.26 1.76 9.71
CA PRO A 98 15.37 2.43 9.02
C PRO A 98 14.91 3.64 8.21
N ALA A 99 15.86 4.53 7.87
CA ALA A 99 15.58 5.64 6.95
C ALA A 99 15.36 5.15 5.52
N ILE A 100 16.09 4.11 5.11
CA ILE A 100 15.91 3.43 3.81
C ILE A 100 16.20 1.95 4.01
N TRP A 101 15.50 1.09 3.25
CA TRP A 101 15.81 -0.34 3.23
C TRP A 101 15.20 -0.99 2.00
N ARG A 102 15.69 -2.17 1.69
CA ARG A 102 15.13 -3.02 0.64
C ARG A 102 14.50 -4.25 1.25
N HIS A 103 13.30 -4.58 0.81
CA HIS A 103 12.64 -5.83 1.11
C HIS A 103 12.04 -6.37 -0.18
N GLY A 104 11.83 -7.66 -0.27
CA GLY A 104 11.29 -8.23 -1.49
C GLY A 104 10.34 -9.36 -1.21
N GLU A 105 9.50 -9.63 -2.19
CA GLU A 105 8.56 -10.74 -2.19
C GLU A 105 8.78 -11.61 -3.41
N SER A 106 8.57 -12.91 -3.23
CA SER A 106 8.46 -13.83 -4.35
C SER A 106 7.03 -13.85 -4.83
N ASP A 107 6.84 -13.77 -6.15
CA ASP A 107 5.52 -13.94 -6.75
C ASP A 107 5.40 -15.39 -7.25
N PRO A 108 4.69 -16.27 -6.50
CA PRO A 108 4.59 -17.68 -6.87
C PRO A 108 3.85 -17.90 -8.21
N SER A 109 3.03 -16.94 -8.64
CA SER A 109 2.33 -17.04 -9.92
C SER A 109 3.26 -16.84 -11.12
N SER A 110 4.40 -16.20 -10.92
CA SER A 110 5.39 -15.93 -11.97
C SER A 110 6.57 -16.89 -11.96
N GLY A 111 6.58 -17.86 -11.04
CA GLY A 111 7.61 -18.89 -10.93
C GLY A 111 8.58 -18.68 -9.77
N PRO A 112 9.46 -19.67 -9.52
CA PRO A 112 10.33 -19.65 -8.33
C PRO A 112 11.40 -18.56 -8.32
N ASP A 113 11.70 -17.98 -9.49
CA ASP A 113 12.73 -16.94 -9.63
C ASP A 113 12.15 -15.52 -9.67
N SER A 114 10.85 -15.36 -9.39
CA SER A 114 10.17 -14.08 -9.48
C SER A 114 10.28 -13.30 -8.17
N TYR A 115 11.46 -12.80 -7.88
CA TYR A 115 11.68 -11.93 -6.73
C TYR A 115 11.43 -10.48 -7.16
N ILE A 116 10.55 -9.79 -6.41
CA ILE A 116 10.26 -8.37 -6.63
C ILE A 116 10.85 -7.58 -5.47
N ALA A 117 11.80 -6.71 -5.77
CA ALA A 117 12.41 -5.85 -4.76
C ALA A 117 11.60 -4.57 -4.59
N PHE A 118 11.43 -4.16 -3.33
CA PHE A 118 10.83 -2.89 -2.95
C PHE A 118 11.88 -2.06 -2.22
N ASP A 119 12.18 -0.88 -2.71
CA ASP A 119 13.07 0.08 -2.05
C ASP A 119 12.23 1.08 -1.27
N PHE A 120 12.27 0.97 0.06
CA PHE A 120 11.50 1.81 0.98
C PHE A 120 12.25 3.07 1.35
N PHE A 121 11.51 4.18 1.40
CA PHE A 121 12.02 5.47 1.84
C PHE A 121 10.86 6.33 2.37
N TRP A 122 11.20 7.45 2.97
CA TRP A 122 10.22 8.36 3.57
C TRP A 122 10.15 9.65 2.76
N ILE A 123 8.94 10.15 2.57
CA ILE A 123 8.71 11.46 1.94
C ILE A 123 7.94 12.36 2.88
N PRO A 124 8.18 13.70 2.85
CA PRO A 124 7.35 14.61 3.62
C PRO A 124 5.89 14.51 3.19
N LEU A 125 4.97 14.55 4.15
CA LEU A 125 3.54 14.54 3.83
C LEU A 125 3.15 15.67 2.88
N SER A 126 3.80 16.82 3.00
CA SER A 126 3.58 17.96 2.11
C SER A 126 3.90 17.68 0.64
N ASP A 127 4.75 16.68 0.36
CA ASP A 127 5.14 16.30 -1.00
C ASP A 127 4.36 15.09 -1.52
N ALA A 128 3.58 14.44 -0.66
CA ALA A 128 2.97 13.14 -1.00
C ALA A 128 2.06 13.20 -2.22
N ALA A 129 1.28 14.25 -2.38
CA ALA A 129 0.37 14.39 -3.52
C ALA A 129 1.11 14.41 -4.86
N ASP A 130 2.34 14.93 -4.89
CA ASP A 130 3.14 14.99 -6.10
C ASP A 130 3.77 13.64 -6.48
N HIS A 131 3.90 12.74 -5.51
CA HIS A 131 4.50 11.42 -5.71
C HIS A 131 3.49 10.31 -5.97
N LEU A 132 2.30 10.42 -5.37
CA LEU A 132 1.29 9.36 -5.40
C LEU A 132 0.31 9.54 -6.56
N ARG A 133 -0.24 8.42 -7.02
CA ARG A 133 -1.31 8.43 -8.03
C ARG A 133 -2.56 9.12 -7.48
N ALA A 134 -3.35 9.69 -8.40
CA ALA A 134 -4.56 10.43 -8.06
C ALA A 134 -5.57 9.60 -7.22
N GLU A 135 -5.61 8.30 -7.40
CA GLU A 135 -6.51 7.40 -6.65
C GLU A 135 -6.24 7.41 -5.15
N ASN A 136 -5.02 7.79 -4.73
CA ASN A 136 -4.62 7.87 -3.33
C ASN A 136 -4.89 9.26 -2.72
N HIS A 137 -5.20 10.27 -3.54
CA HIS A 137 -5.38 11.63 -3.06
C HIS A 137 -6.55 11.81 -2.09
N PRO A 138 -7.72 11.15 -2.29
CA PRO A 138 -8.81 11.27 -1.32
C PRO A 138 -8.42 10.81 0.09
N ALA A 139 -7.71 9.69 0.20
CA ALA A 139 -7.24 9.20 1.50
C ALA A 139 -6.19 10.14 2.08
N LEU A 140 -5.28 10.64 1.25
CA LEU A 140 -4.23 11.56 1.67
C LEU A 140 -4.78 12.82 2.31
N GLN A 141 -5.92 13.34 1.83
CA GLN A 141 -6.58 14.52 2.38
C GLN A 141 -7.02 14.33 3.84
N HIS A 142 -7.26 13.10 4.27
CA HIS A 142 -7.69 12.77 5.63
C HIS A 142 -6.52 12.49 6.57
N LEU A 143 -5.31 12.50 6.04
CA LEU A 143 -4.12 12.13 6.80
C LEU A 143 -3.57 13.30 7.64
N CYS A 144 -3.89 14.51 7.28
CA CYS A 144 -3.39 15.74 7.92
C CYS A 144 -4.32 16.27 8.99
#